data_20894e82abe4c4afc3b185540685d3c4
#
_entry.id   20894e82abe4c4afc3b185540685d3c4
#
_cell.length_a   1.000
_cell.length_b   1.000
_cell.length_c   1.000
_cell.angle_alpha   90.00
_cell.angle_beta   90.00
_cell.angle_gamma   90.00
#
_symmetry.space_group_name_H-M   'P 1'
#
loop_
_entity.id
_entity.type
_entity.pdbx_description
1 polymer ?
#
loop_
_entity_poly.entity_id
_entity_poly.type
_entity_poly.pdbx_seq_one_letter_code
_entity_poly.pdbx_strand_id
1 'polypeptide(L)'
;MDVEDFRRMVAKKPDGFLGRYGLGDKILKEGGNLEEAVEHLRDAVQLDPVHVASHFALGRALVGLKRNDEARVALTAGIDAAQSGHASGGGDLVPEMRMLIQSL
;
A
#
# COMPACT_ATOMS: atom_id res chain seq x y z
N MET A 1 -14.71 -9.70 2.80
CA MET A 1 -15.15 -8.51 2.02
C MET A 1 -14.53 -8.58 0.63
N ASP A 2 -15.32 -8.29 -0.39
CA ASP A 2 -14.85 -8.24 -1.76
C ASP A 2 -14.61 -6.79 -2.21
N VAL A 3 -14.18 -6.62 -3.46
CA VAL A 3 -13.91 -5.29 -4.02
C VAL A 3 -15.13 -4.37 -3.91
N GLU A 4 -16.32 -4.89 -4.21
CA GLU A 4 -17.53 -4.06 -4.17
C GLU A 4 -17.88 -3.61 -2.75
N ASP A 5 -17.62 -4.45 -1.74
CA ASP A 5 -17.81 -4.06 -0.34
C ASP A 5 -16.90 -2.89 0.00
N PHE A 6 -15.63 -2.95 -0.39
CA PHE A 6 -14.70 -1.86 -0.15
C PHE A 6 -15.04 -0.61 -0.95
N ARG A 7 -15.55 -0.76 -2.19
CA ARG A 7 -16.01 0.39 -2.98
C ARG A 7 -17.14 1.12 -2.27
N ARG A 8 -18.07 0.38 -1.67
CA ARG A 8 -19.16 0.99 -0.89
C ARG A 8 -18.64 1.72 0.33
N MET A 9 -17.62 1.15 1.00
CA MET A 9 -16.99 1.83 2.14
C MET A 9 -16.35 3.16 1.73
N VAL A 10 -15.60 3.16 0.63
CA VAL A 10 -14.96 4.38 0.12
C VAL A 10 -16.01 5.41 -0.30
N ALA A 11 -17.12 4.97 -0.91
CA ALA A 11 -18.21 5.88 -1.30
C ALA A 11 -18.84 6.56 -0.08
N LYS A 12 -19.01 5.82 1.01
CA LYS A 12 -19.61 6.36 2.25
C LYS A 12 -18.62 7.24 3.03
N LYS A 13 -17.34 6.89 3.01
CA LYS A 13 -16.32 7.63 3.76
C LYS A 13 -15.03 7.68 2.93
N PRO A 14 -14.95 8.66 2.00
CA PRO A 14 -13.79 8.75 1.10
C PRO A 14 -12.46 8.98 1.81
N ASP A 15 -12.47 9.57 3.01
CA ASP A 15 -11.28 9.81 3.83
C ASP A 15 -11.04 8.73 4.88
N GLY A 16 -11.76 7.59 4.79
CA GLY A 16 -11.58 6.47 5.70
C GLY A 16 -10.40 5.60 5.30
N PHE A 17 -9.45 5.41 6.23
CA PHE A 17 -8.25 4.61 5.96
C PHE A 17 -8.59 3.18 5.56
N LEU A 18 -9.49 2.52 6.32
CA LEU A 18 -9.78 1.10 6.11
C LEU A 18 -10.35 0.84 4.70
N GLY A 19 -11.24 1.69 4.23
CA GLY A 19 -11.79 1.56 2.88
C GLY A 19 -10.72 1.73 1.81
N ARG A 20 -9.88 2.75 1.94
CA ARG A 20 -8.81 3.03 0.97
C ARG A 20 -7.77 1.92 0.93
N TYR A 21 -7.24 1.53 2.10
CA TYR A 21 -6.27 0.45 2.17
C TYR A 21 -6.89 -0.86 1.69
N GLY A 22 -8.07 -1.19 2.21
CA GLY A 22 -8.75 -2.44 1.87
C GLY A 22 -9.02 -2.58 0.39
N LEU A 23 -9.52 -1.51 -0.25
CA LEU A 23 -9.80 -1.52 -1.68
C LEU A 23 -8.51 -1.67 -2.49
N GLY A 24 -7.51 -0.87 -2.20
CA GLY A 24 -6.24 -0.94 -2.92
C GLY A 24 -5.56 -2.30 -2.80
N ASP A 25 -5.50 -2.84 -1.59
CA ASP A 25 -4.89 -4.14 -1.33
C ASP A 25 -5.66 -5.27 -2.01
N LYS A 26 -6.98 -5.22 -1.98
CA LYS A 26 -7.81 -6.23 -2.60
C LYS A 26 -7.64 -6.24 -4.12
N ILE A 27 -7.64 -5.08 -4.75
CA ILE A 27 -7.40 -4.95 -6.20
C ILE A 27 -6.03 -5.52 -6.55
N LEU A 28 -5.00 -5.18 -5.77
CA LEU A 28 -3.65 -5.71 -5.98
C LEU A 28 -3.63 -7.24 -5.93
N LYS A 29 -4.24 -7.82 -4.92
CA LYS A 29 -4.24 -9.28 -4.70
C LYS A 29 -5.03 -10.03 -5.76
N GLU A 30 -6.08 -9.44 -6.28
CA GLU A 30 -6.90 -10.07 -7.30
C GLU A 30 -6.39 -9.83 -8.72
N GLY A 31 -5.29 -9.09 -8.88
CA GLY A 31 -4.74 -8.80 -10.19
C GLY A 31 -5.60 -7.85 -11.02
N GLY A 32 -6.32 -6.96 -10.34
CA GLY A 32 -7.17 -5.97 -11.00
C GLY A 32 -6.38 -4.78 -11.53
N ASN A 33 -7.05 -3.64 -11.63
CA ASN A 33 -6.46 -2.42 -12.17
C ASN A 33 -5.43 -1.84 -11.20
N LEU A 34 -4.13 -2.01 -11.51
CA LEU A 34 -3.06 -1.57 -10.63
C LEU A 34 -2.97 -0.05 -10.51
N GLU A 35 -3.37 0.69 -11.53
CA GLU A 35 -3.41 2.15 -11.44
C GLU A 35 -4.44 2.61 -10.41
N GLU A 36 -5.60 1.96 -10.39
CA GLU A 36 -6.62 2.23 -9.38
C GLU A 36 -6.10 1.85 -7.99
N ALA A 37 -5.42 0.71 -7.86
CA ALA A 37 -4.84 0.29 -6.59
C ALA A 37 -3.85 1.33 -6.06
N VAL A 38 -3.00 1.88 -6.94
CA VAL A 38 -2.04 2.93 -6.56
C VAL A 38 -2.76 4.15 -6.01
N GLU A 39 -3.85 4.62 -6.65
CA GLU A 39 -4.60 5.77 -6.14
C GLU A 39 -5.09 5.55 -4.72
N HIS A 40 -5.75 4.43 -4.46
CA HIS A 40 -6.28 4.14 -3.13
C HIS A 40 -5.17 3.96 -2.10
N LEU A 41 -4.08 3.31 -2.47
CA LEU A 41 -2.96 3.08 -1.56
C LEU A 41 -2.18 4.35 -1.26
N ARG A 42 -2.07 5.29 -2.22
CA ARG A 42 -1.50 6.61 -1.94
C ARG A 42 -2.34 7.37 -0.91
N ASP A 43 -3.67 7.31 -1.05
CA ASP A 43 -4.54 7.93 -0.06
C ASP A 43 -4.38 7.25 1.31
N ALA A 44 -4.25 5.93 1.33
CA ALA A 44 -4.06 5.20 2.58
C ALA A 44 -2.77 5.61 3.30
N VAL A 45 -1.65 5.75 2.59
CA VAL A 45 -0.38 6.14 3.23
C VAL A 45 -0.41 7.59 3.69
N GLN A 46 -1.24 8.45 3.10
CA GLN A 46 -1.43 9.80 3.60
C GLN A 46 -2.29 9.81 4.86
N LEU A 47 -3.29 8.94 4.92
CA LEU A 47 -4.18 8.87 6.09
C LEU A 47 -3.51 8.22 7.30
N ASP A 48 -2.63 7.25 7.07
CA ASP A 48 -1.86 6.60 8.14
C ASP A 48 -0.43 6.34 7.67
N PRO A 49 0.46 7.34 7.77
CA PRO A 49 1.84 7.22 7.24
C PRO A 49 2.70 6.17 7.92
N VAL A 50 2.31 5.66 9.09
CA VAL A 50 3.09 4.66 9.83
C VAL A 50 2.53 3.25 9.65
N HIS A 51 1.53 3.06 8.81
CA HIS A 51 1.00 1.74 8.49
C HIS A 51 1.89 1.08 7.42
N VAL A 52 2.78 0.21 7.87
CA VAL A 52 3.83 -0.37 7.03
C VAL A 52 3.26 -1.16 5.85
N ALA A 53 2.22 -1.95 6.09
CA ALA A 53 1.61 -2.77 5.04
C ALA A 53 1.06 -1.93 3.87
N SER A 54 0.60 -0.71 4.13
CA SER A 54 0.14 0.19 3.06
C SER A 54 1.28 0.60 2.12
N HIS A 55 2.44 0.91 2.69
CA HIS A 55 3.63 1.23 1.90
C HIS A 55 4.09 0.02 1.07
N PHE A 56 4.06 -1.16 1.67
CA PHE A 56 4.43 -2.39 0.97
C PHE A 56 3.47 -2.66 -0.20
N ALA A 57 2.17 -2.57 0.04
CA ALA A 57 1.18 -2.78 -1.01
C ALA A 57 1.33 -1.76 -2.14
N LEU A 58 1.56 -0.49 -1.80
CA LEU A 58 1.80 0.56 -2.78
C LEU A 58 3.05 0.25 -3.62
N GLY A 59 4.13 -0.15 -2.96
CA GLY A 59 5.35 -0.53 -3.66
C GLY A 59 5.14 -1.69 -4.62
N ARG A 60 4.41 -2.72 -4.20
CA ARG A 60 4.10 -3.87 -5.05
C ARG A 60 3.26 -3.48 -6.27
N ALA A 61 2.27 -2.62 -6.09
CA ALA A 61 1.45 -2.15 -7.20
C ALA A 61 2.30 -1.37 -8.21
N LEU A 62 3.21 -0.52 -7.72
CA LEU A 62 4.11 0.27 -8.57
C LEU A 62 5.10 -0.63 -9.32
N VAL A 63 5.61 -1.67 -8.68
CA VAL A 63 6.46 -2.68 -9.36
C VAL A 63 5.67 -3.35 -10.49
N GLY A 64 4.41 -3.72 -10.22
CA GLY A 64 3.56 -4.32 -11.23
C GLY A 64 3.33 -3.43 -12.45
N LEU A 65 3.36 -2.12 -12.25
CA LEU A 65 3.26 -1.13 -13.32
C LEU A 65 4.61 -0.77 -13.93
N LYS A 66 5.71 -1.38 -13.47
CA LYS A 66 7.08 -1.10 -13.89
C LYS A 66 7.51 0.33 -13.60
N ARG A 67 6.91 0.94 -12.58
CA ARG A 67 7.26 2.28 -12.09
C ARG A 67 8.26 2.12 -10.94
N ASN A 68 9.46 1.65 -11.29
CA ASN A 68 10.43 1.15 -10.31
C ASN A 68 11.01 2.22 -9.39
N ASP A 69 11.22 3.44 -9.90
CA ASP A 69 11.74 4.53 -9.06
C ASP A 69 10.72 4.93 -7.98
N GLU A 70 9.45 5.03 -8.36
CA GLU A 70 8.38 5.32 -7.41
C GLU A 70 8.20 4.17 -6.41
N ALA A 71 8.33 2.93 -6.90
CA ALA A 71 8.25 1.74 -6.04
C ALA A 71 9.35 1.77 -4.97
N ARG A 72 10.57 2.13 -5.37
CA ARG A 72 11.70 2.22 -4.44
C ARG A 72 11.43 3.26 -3.35
N VAL A 73 10.87 4.40 -3.73
CA VAL A 73 10.51 5.45 -2.77
C VAL A 73 9.45 4.93 -1.78
N ALA A 74 8.41 4.26 -2.29
CA ALA A 74 7.34 3.74 -1.43
C ALA A 74 7.86 2.68 -0.46
N LEU A 75 8.69 1.75 -0.95
CA LEU A 75 9.23 0.67 -0.12
C LEU A 75 10.20 1.22 0.94
N THR A 76 11.02 2.20 0.58
CA THR A 76 11.92 2.86 1.53
C THR A 76 11.12 3.57 2.62
N ALA A 77 10.04 4.25 2.24
CA ALA A 77 9.16 4.90 3.22
C ALA A 77 8.53 3.88 4.17
N GLY A 78 8.18 2.70 3.66
CA GLY A 78 7.66 1.62 4.51
C GLY A 78 8.69 1.11 5.51
N ILE A 79 9.93 0.94 5.09
CA ILE A 79 11.02 0.54 5.99
C ILE A 79 11.24 1.62 7.06
N ASP A 80 11.27 2.87 6.66
CA ASP A 80 11.43 3.99 7.60
C ASP A 80 10.28 4.01 8.62
N ALA A 81 9.04 3.79 8.18
CA ALA A 81 7.90 3.71 9.07
C ALA A 81 8.05 2.57 10.08
N ALA A 82 8.50 1.38 9.61
CA ALA A 82 8.73 0.23 10.48
C ALA A 82 9.78 0.50 11.55
N GLN A 83 10.77 1.33 11.25
CA GLN A 83 11.89 1.63 12.13
C GLN A 83 11.64 2.88 13.00
N SER A 84 10.54 3.56 12.81
CA SER A 84 10.25 4.82 13.50
C SER A 84 9.89 4.66 14.98
N GLY A 85 9.53 3.44 15.40
CA GLY A 85 8.98 3.20 16.74
C GLY A 85 7.49 3.49 16.86
N HIS A 86 6.86 3.96 15.77
CA HIS A 86 5.43 4.29 15.74
C HIS A 86 4.64 3.45 14.74
N ALA A 87 5.26 2.39 14.21
CA ALA A 87 4.65 1.58 13.17
C ALA A 87 3.31 0.99 13.60
N SER A 88 2.34 1.00 12.69
CA SER A 88 1.07 0.32 12.88
C SER A 88 0.95 -0.78 11.83
N GLY A 89 1.17 -2.03 12.24
CA GLY A 89 1.03 -3.21 11.40
C GLY A 89 2.13 -3.36 10.34
N GLY A 90 2.53 -4.59 10.07
CA GLY A 90 3.40 -4.91 8.95
C GLY A 90 4.90 -4.73 9.19
N GLY A 91 5.34 -4.54 10.45
CA GLY A 91 6.77 -4.39 10.74
C GLY A 91 7.61 -5.60 10.35
N ASP A 92 7.01 -6.77 10.29
CA ASP A 92 7.65 -8.01 9.85
C ASP A 92 7.86 -8.09 8.34
N LEU A 93 7.38 -7.10 7.59
CA LEU A 93 7.54 -7.04 6.14
C LEU A 93 8.86 -6.39 5.71
N VAL A 94 9.66 -5.88 6.65
CA VAL A 94 10.92 -5.20 6.31
C VAL A 94 11.86 -6.07 5.47
N PRO A 95 12.10 -7.34 5.81
CA PRO A 95 12.96 -8.18 4.96
C PRO A 95 12.45 -8.30 3.53
N GLU A 96 11.14 -8.46 3.34
CA GLU A 96 10.53 -8.58 2.03
C GLU A 96 10.65 -7.28 1.24
N MET A 97 10.46 -6.14 1.89
CA MET A 97 10.63 -4.84 1.25
C MET A 97 12.07 -4.62 0.80
N ARG A 98 13.06 -5.02 1.64
CA ARG A 98 14.46 -4.91 1.27
C ARG A 98 14.79 -5.78 0.05
N MET A 99 14.29 -7.01 0.04
CA MET A 99 14.50 -7.93 -1.09
C MET A 99 13.90 -7.36 -2.37
N LEU A 100 12.70 -6.80 -2.28
CA LEU A 100 12.03 -6.23 -3.44
C LEU A 100 12.80 -5.02 -3.98
N ILE A 101 13.29 -4.14 -3.11
CA ILE A 101 14.14 -3.02 -3.51
C ILE A 101 15.38 -3.51 -4.26
N GLN A 102 16.03 -4.54 -3.74
CA GLN A 102 17.24 -5.09 -4.37
C GLN A 102 16.98 -5.66 -5.76
N SER A 103 15.76 -6.08 -6.04
CA SER A 103 15.37 -6.65 -7.32
C SER A 103 15.04 -5.60 -8.38
N LEU A 104 14.96 -4.33 -8.03
CA LEU A 104 14.54 -3.26 -8.94
C LEU A 104 15.66 -2.65 -9.80
#